data_849492f8387a5d6302b96925eca965df
#
_entry.id   849492f8387a5d6302b96925eca965df
#
_cell.length_a   1.000
_cell.length_b   1.000
_cell.length_c   1.000
_cell.angle_alpha   90.00
_cell.angle_beta   90.00
_cell.angle_gamma   90.00
#
_symmetry.space_group_name_H-M   'P 1'
#
loop_
_entity.id
_entity.type
_entity.pdbx_description
1 polymer ?
#
loop_
_entity_poly.entity_id
_entity_poly.type
_entity_poly.pdbx_seq_one_letter_code
_entity_poly.pdbx_strand_id
1 'polypeptide(L)'
;MDLGIYGAYFTSTRTILAVVMTIIAMLLLYFAFKRTRSHVVRSWSLGLMMLSSIFLWLFLGLSLILCYASSEAYEYELQAAVADVFGHAILIAIVAGIPLALMLRQFSPRAILQKAKNLTVPNPAVTKSFEALRKRMKIPVADLRLSRINIPISFAVDAAKPTIVMSESLLTLLKKDELEAVMAHELAHIKNSDTSLKALVTAYKTALPHDPIIRLVEAAFHREREMAADETAVKVTRKPLSLATALLKIYEAFPRRSLSSYGTLSILGTNGTLMSRQPSIRQRISQLVMLAERQI
;
A
#
# COMPACT_ATOMS: atom_id res chain seq x y z
N MET A 1 -33.01 -30.02 3.23
CA MET A 1 -32.00 -29.11 2.64
C MET A 1 -31.15 -29.98 1.77
N ASP A 2 -31.33 -29.88 0.45
CA ASP A 2 -30.74 -30.85 -0.48
C ASP A 2 -29.31 -30.42 -0.82
N LEU A 3 -28.34 -31.04 -0.15
CA LEU A 3 -26.90 -30.83 -0.36
C LEU A 3 -26.46 -31.15 -1.82
N GLY A 4 -27.33 -31.86 -2.56
CA GLY A 4 -27.07 -32.24 -3.96
C GLY A 4 -27.05 -31.04 -4.90
N ILE A 5 -27.91 -30.03 -4.71
CA ILE A 5 -28.00 -28.82 -5.56
C ILE A 5 -26.73 -27.98 -5.44
N TYR A 6 -26.23 -27.81 -4.22
CA TYR A 6 -24.96 -27.09 -4.00
C TYR A 6 -23.77 -27.81 -4.63
N GLY A 7 -23.74 -29.14 -4.48
CA GLY A 7 -22.73 -29.96 -5.13
C GLY A 7 -22.75 -29.81 -6.65
N ALA A 8 -23.90 -29.90 -7.30
CA ALA A 8 -24.08 -29.74 -8.73
C ALA A 8 -23.66 -28.34 -9.23
N TYR A 9 -23.97 -27.26 -8.47
CA TYR A 9 -23.57 -25.92 -8.82
C TYR A 9 -22.04 -25.75 -8.79
N PHE A 10 -21.37 -26.13 -7.71
CA PHE A 10 -19.92 -26.02 -7.59
C PHE A 10 -19.15 -26.93 -8.53
N THR A 11 -19.73 -28.06 -8.95
CA THR A 11 -19.16 -28.96 -9.95
C THR A 11 -19.54 -28.61 -11.37
N SER A 12 -20.39 -27.58 -11.58
CA SER A 12 -20.74 -27.15 -12.94
C SER A 12 -19.49 -26.70 -13.70
N THR A 13 -19.36 -27.12 -14.96
CA THR A 13 -18.23 -26.79 -15.82
C THR A 13 -17.99 -25.29 -15.92
N ARG A 14 -19.03 -24.47 -15.84
CA ARG A 14 -18.96 -23.02 -15.93
C ARG A 14 -18.37 -22.38 -14.66
N THR A 15 -18.82 -22.82 -13.48
CA THR A 15 -18.27 -22.34 -12.20
C THR A 15 -16.80 -22.72 -12.08
N ILE A 16 -16.46 -23.97 -12.40
CA ILE A 16 -15.07 -24.45 -12.42
C ILE A 16 -14.25 -23.62 -13.41
N LEU A 17 -14.76 -23.38 -14.62
CA LEU A 17 -14.06 -22.59 -15.63
C LEU A 17 -13.82 -21.14 -15.16
N ALA A 18 -14.81 -20.47 -14.56
CA ALA A 18 -14.68 -19.11 -14.03
C ALA A 18 -13.61 -19.04 -12.94
N VAL A 19 -13.61 -19.97 -11.99
CA VAL A 19 -12.59 -20.05 -10.93
C VAL A 19 -11.21 -20.31 -11.50
N VAL A 20 -11.08 -21.28 -12.40
CA VAL A 20 -9.79 -21.62 -13.05
C VAL A 20 -9.25 -20.43 -13.83
N MET A 21 -10.08 -19.77 -14.65
CA MET A 21 -9.66 -18.60 -15.42
C MET A 21 -9.22 -17.43 -14.52
N THR A 22 -9.90 -17.22 -13.40
CA THR A 22 -9.50 -16.18 -12.42
C THR A 22 -8.16 -16.52 -11.77
N ILE A 23 -7.93 -17.78 -11.40
CA ILE A 23 -6.64 -18.23 -10.85
C ILE A 23 -5.53 -18.07 -11.90
N ILE A 24 -5.77 -18.45 -13.17
CA ILE A 24 -4.81 -18.27 -14.25
C ILE A 24 -4.47 -16.78 -14.43
N ALA A 25 -5.48 -15.90 -14.45
CA ALA A 25 -5.27 -14.47 -14.54
C ALA A 25 -4.40 -13.93 -13.38
N MET A 26 -4.67 -14.36 -12.14
CA MET A 26 -3.85 -14.01 -10.99
C MET A 26 -2.40 -14.49 -11.11
N LEU A 27 -2.18 -15.71 -11.60
CA LEU A 27 -0.84 -16.26 -11.83
C LEU A 27 -0.09 -15.48 -12.91
N LEU A 28 -0.75 -15.11 -14.01
CA LEU A 28 -0.17 -14.27 -15.07
C LEU A 28 0.21 -12.88 -14.55
N LEU A 29 -0.67 -12.25 -13.74
CA LEU A 29 -0.39 -10.96 -13.11
C LEU A 29 0.76 -11.05 -12.11
N TYR A 30 0.84 -12.13 -11.32
CA TYR A 30 1.97 -12.39 -10.42
C TYR A 30 3.28 -12.57 -11.19
N PHE A 31 3.24 -13.30 -12.32
CA PHE A 31 4.40 -13.47 -13.18
C PHE A 31 4.84 -12.15 -13.83
N ALA A 32 3.90 -11.34 -14.32
CA ALA A 32 4.15 -9.99 -14.82
C ALA A 32 4.78 -9.09 -13.75
N PHE A 33 4.26 -9.12 -12.53
CA PHE A 33 4.82 -8.43 -11.37
C PHE A 33 6.28 -8.84 -11.13
N LYS A 34 6.57 -10.14 -11.15
CA LYS A 34 7.92 -10.65 -10.85
C LYS A 34 8.94 -10.33 -11.95
N ARG A 35 8.52 -10.33 -13.22
CA ARG A 35 9.40 -10.16 -14.38
C ARG A 35 9.67 -8.69 -14.72
N THR A 36 8.75 -7.80 -14.44
CA THR A 36 8.84 -6.38 -14.80
C THR A 36 9.73 -5.60 -13.84
N ARG A 37 10.57 -4.70 -14.39
CA ARG A 37 11.38 -3.74 -13.61
C ARG A 37 10.66 -2.39 -13.39
N SER A 38 9.58 -2.13 -14.12
CA SER A 38 8.82 -0.88 -14.02
C SER A 38 7.92 -0.88 -12.77
N HIS A 39 8.13 0.07 -11.87
CA HIS A 39 7.30 0.25 -10.67
C HIS A 39 5.82 0.49 -11.01
N VAL A 40 5.54 1.20 -12.10
CA VAL A 40 4.16 1.46 -12.56
C VAL A 40 3.46 0.16 -12.93
N VAL A 41 4.08 -0.68 -13.76
CA VAL A 41 3.49 -1.97 -14.16
C VAL A 41 3.35 -2.92 -12.96
N ARG A 42 4.33 -2.93 -12.05
CA ARG A 42 4.26 -3.73 -10.81
C ARG A 42 3.08 -3.30 -9.92
N SER A 43 2.88 -2.00 -9.74
CA SER A 43 1.75 -1.47 -8.97
C SER A 43 0.40 -1.82 -9.61
N TRP A 44 0.27 -1.70 -10.94
CA TRP A 44 -0.93 -2.10 -11.65
C TRP A 44 -1.20 -3.61 -11.56
N SER A 45 -0.16 -4.45 -11.69
CA SER A 45 -0.30 -5.91 -11.54
C SER A 45 -0.83 -6.29 -10.17
N LEU A 46 -0.34 -5.66 -9.10
CA LEU A 46 -0.82 -5.90 -7.74
C LEU A 46 -2.26 -5.42 -7.55
N GLY A 47 -2.61 -4.25 -8.10
CA GLY A 47 -3.98 -3.73 -8.06
C GLY A 47 -4.97 -4.65 -8.78
N LEU A 48 -4.61 -5.16 -9.96
CA LEU A 48 -5.44 -6.10 -10.71
C LEU A 48 -5.56 -7.46 -10.02
N MET A 49 -4.50 -7.96 -9.38
CA MET A 49 -4.58 -9.18 -8.56
C MET A 49 -5.56 -9.01 -7.40
N MET A 50 -5.53 -7.85 -6.72
CA MET A 50 -6.47 -7.55 -5.65
C MET A 50 -7.91 -7.49 -6.15
N LEU A 51 -8.17 -6.83 -7.28
CA LEU A 51 -9.49 -6.76 -7.90
C LEU A 51 -9.98 -8.16 -8.31
N SER A 52 -9.12 -8.99 -8.89
CA SER A 52 -9.46 -10.37 -9.27
C SER A 52 -9.83 -11.23 -8.05
N SER A 53 -9.14 -11.04 -6.93
CA SER A 53 -9.46 -11.75 -5.68
C SER A 53 -10.82 -11.31 -5.13
N ILE A 54 -11.09 -10.01 -5.07
CA ILE A 54 -12.38 -9.46 -4.64
C ILE A 54 -13.51 -9.99 -5.53
N PHE A 55 -13.30 -9.95 -6.84
CA PHE A 55 -14.25 -10.48 -7.80
C PHE A 55 -14.55 -11.97 -7.54
N LEU A 56 -13.53 -12.78 -7.28
CA LEU A 56 -13.71 -14.21 -6.98
C LEU A 56 -14.58 -14.43 -5.74
N TRP A 57 -14.34 -13.69 -4.66
CA TRP A 57 -15.14 -13.80 -3.43
C TRP A 57 -16.57 -13.31 -3.61
N LEU A 58 -16.78 -12.21 -4.33
CA LEU A 58 -18.11 -11.72 -4.67
C LEU A 58 -18.86 -12.72 -5.55
N PHE A 59 -18.20 -13.27 -6.56
CA PHE A 59 -18.77 -14.28 -7.44
C PHE A 59 -19.21 -15.53 -6.64
N LEU A 60 -18.34 -16.08 -5.81
CA LEU A 60 -18.65 -17.24 -5.00
C LEU A 60 -19.77 -16.96 -3.97
N GLY A 61 -19.72 -15.82 -3.29
CA GLY A 61 -20.72 -15.44 -2.28
C GLY A 61 -22.10 -15.20 -2.87
N LEU A 62 -22.20 -14.45 -3.97
CA LEU A 62 -23.45 -14.21 -4.66
C LEU A 62 -23.99 -15.49 -5.32
N SER A 63 -23.13 -16.33 -5.84
CA SER A 63 -23.50 -17.63 -6.37
C SER A 63 -24.13 -18.54 -5.30
N LEU A 64 -23.58 -18.52 -4.07
CA LEU A 64 -24.17 -19.25 -2.94
C LEU A 64 -25.56 -18.71 -2.57
N ILE A 65 -25.73 -17.38 -2.52
CA ILE A 65 -27.01 -16.73 -2.18
C ILE A 65 -28.07 -17.10 -3.21
N LEU A 66 -27.71 -17.07 -4.50
CA LEU A 66 -28.65 -17.44 -5.55
C LEU A 66 -28.99 -18.91 -5.58
N CYS A 67 -28.00 -19.79 -5.38
CA CYS A 67 -28.26 -21.22 -5.26
C CYS A 67 -29.23 -21.51 -4.11
N TYR A 68 -29.14 -20.74 -3.01
CA TYR A 68 -30.10 -20.83 -1.91
C TYR A 68 -31.50 -20.30 -2.31
N ALA A 69 -31.58 -19.16 -2.99
CA ALA A 69 -32.82 -18.54 -3.42
C ALA A 69 -33.54 -19.32 -4.54
N SER A 70 -32.78 -19.97 -5.43
CA SER A 70 -33.31 -20.74 -6.56
C SER A 70 -33.55 -22.22 -6.26
N SER A 71 -33.43 -22.65 -5.01
CA SER A 71 -33.69 -24.04 -4.61
C SER A 71 -35.13 -24.51 -4.88
N GLU A 72 -36.04 -23.57 -5.23
CA GLU A 72 -37.42 -23.83 -5.62
C GLU A 72 -37.71 -23.72 -7.14
N ALA A 73 -36.75 -23.19 -7.96
CA ALA A 73 -36.96 -22.95 -9.39
C ALA A 73 -35.84 -23.56 -10.27
N TYR A 74 -36.22 -24.39 -11.19
CA TYR A 74 -35.37 -25.32 -11.96
C TYR A 74 -34.46 -24.69 -13.03
N GLU A 75 -33.38 -25.40 -13.31
CA GLU A 75 -32.27 -25.40 -14.31
C GLU A 75 -32.17 -24.30 -15.38
N TYR A 76 -33.24 -23.78 -15.94
CA TYR A 76 -33.21 -22.76 -17.00
C TYR A 76 -32.91 -21.34 -16.46
N GLU A 77 -33.34 -21.09 -15.24
CA GLU A 77 -33.15 -19.80 -14.56
C GLU A 77 -31.73 -19.66 -13.97
N LEU A 78 -31.04 -20.76 -13.70
CA LEU A 78 -29.68 -20.75 -13.13
C LEU A 78 -28.67 -20.05 -14.05
N GLN A 79 -28.81 -20.17 -15.37
CA GLN A 79 -27.89 -19.55 -16.33
C GLN A 79 -28.12 -18.03 -16.44
N ALA A 80 -29.35 -17.60 -16.46
CA ALA A 80 -29.73 -16.19 -16.42
C ALA A 80 -29.34 -15.59 -15.06
N ALA A 81 -29.60 -16.31 -13.97
CA ALA A 81 -29.24 -15.92 -12.63
C ALA A 81 -27.73 -15.75 -12.42
N VAL A 82 -26.88 -16.61 -12.97
CA VAL A 82 -25.42 -16.46 -12.90
C VAL A 82 -24.95 -15.22 -13.66
N ALA A 83 -25.52 -14.91 -14.82
CA ALA A 83 -25.19 -13.70 -15.58
C ALA A 83 -25.66 -12.44 -14.84
N ASP A 84 -26.83 -12.49 -14.22
CA ASP A 84 -27.43 -11.40 -13.42
C ASP A 84 -26.59 -11.14 -12.16
N VAL A 85 -26.14 -12.18 -11.46
CA VAL A 85 -25.18 -12.08 -10.34
C VAL A 85 -23.88 -11.43 -10.74
N PHE A 86 -23.36 -11.76 -11.89
CA PHE A 86 -22.14 -11.14 -12.40
C PHE A 86 -22.31 -9.62 -12.56
N GLY A 87 -23.42 -9.20 -13.18
CA GLY A 87 -23.77 -7.80 -13.34
C GLY A 87 -23.95 -7.09 -12.00
N HIS A 88 -24.71 -7.67 -11.08
CA HIS A 88 -24.95 -7.11 -9.75
C HIS A 88 -23.69 -7.08 -8.89
N ALA A 89 -22.84 -8.10 -8.94
CA ALA A 89 -21.57 -8.10 -8.21
C ALA A 89 -20.63 -6.98 -8.67
N ILE A 90 -20.52 -6.77 -9.97
CA ILE A 90 -19.74 -5.66 -10.52
C ILE A 90 -20.36 -4.32 -10.12
N LEU A 91 -21.68 -4.18 -10.24
CA LEU A 91 -22.39 -2.97 -9.87
C LEU A 91 -22.21 -2.63 -8.39
N ILE A 92 -22.38 -3.60 -7.49
CA ILE A 92 -22.19 -3.41 -6.05
C ILE A 92 -20.72 -3.07 -5.72
N ALA A 93 -19.75 -3.73 -6.37
CA ALA A 93 -18.34 -3.42 -6.17
C ALA A 93 -18.00 -1.99 -6.59
N ILE A 94 -18.59 -1.49 -7.68
CA ILE A 94 -18.40 -0.11 -8.14
C ILE A 94 -19.15 0.88 -7.23
N VAL A 95 -20.44 0.64 -6.99
CA VAL A 95 -21.34 1.57 -6.28
C VAL A 95 -20.98 1.66 -4.79
N ALA A 96 -20.59 0.59 -4.15
CA ALA A 96 -20.18 0.59 -2.74
C ALA A 96 -18.67 0.83 -2.54
N GLY A 97 -17.84 0.28 -3.41
CA GLY A 97 -16.38 0.34 -3.28
C GLY A 97 -15.81 1.73 -3.52
N ILE A 98 -16.32 2.47 -4.52
CA ILE A 98 -15.85 3.84 -4.82
C ILE A 98 -16.18 4.82 -3.68
N PRO A 99 -17.43 4.95 -3.18
CA PRO A 99 -17.74 5.81 -2.04
C PRO A 99 -16.96 5.44 -0.79
N LEU A 100 -16.81 4.14 -0.50
CA LEU A 100 -16.04 3.67 0.64
C LEU A 100 -14.56 4.07 0.51
N ALA A 101 -13.96 3.92 -0.66
CA ALA A 101 -12.59 4.33 -0.93
C ALA A 101 -12.40 5.85 -0.76
N LEU A 102 -13.34 6.66 -1.28
CA LEU A 102 -13.33 8.11 -1.11
C LEU A 102 -13.51 8.54 0.34
N MET A 103 -14.39 7.89 1.07
CA MET A 103 -14.61 8.12 2.49
C MET A 103 -13.35 7.80 3.31
N LEU A 104 -12.72 6.66 3.09
CA LEU A 104 -11.48 6.26 3.76
C LEU A 104 -10.33 7.21 3.44
N ARG A 105 -10.27 7.71 2.20
CA ARG A 105 -9.29 8.73 1.80
C ARG A 105 -9.41 10.02 2.61
N GLN A 106 -10.62 10.45 2.96
CA GLN A 106 -10.83 11.70 3.72
C GLN A 106 -10.57 11.56 5.22
N PHE A 107 -10.94 10.43 5.81
CA PHE A 107 -10.92 10.25 7.28
C PHE A 107 -9.57 9.77 7.81
N SER A 108 -8.88 8.89 7.09
CA SER A 108 -7.61 8.31 7.53
C SER A 108 -6.49 9.35 7.78
N PRO A 109 -6.26 10.35 6.89
CA PRO A 109 -5.19 11.33 7.08
C PRO A 109 -5.40 12.22 8.31
N ARG A 110 -6.66 12.64 8.57
CA ARG A 110 -7.00 13.50 9.73
C ARG A 110 -6.73 12.78 11.05
N ALA A 111 -7.09 11.52 11.15
CA ALA A 111 -6.85 10.70 12.33
C ALA A 111 -5.35 10.52 12.62
N ILE A 112 -4.53 10.39 11.57
CA ILE A 112 -3.08 10.28 11.69
C ILE A 112 -2.47 11.59 12.18
N LEU A 113 -2.87 12.73 11.61
CA LEU A 113 -2.39 14.06 12.04
C LEU A 113 -2.81 14.41 13.48
N GLN A 114 -4.00 14.01 13.90
CA GLN A 114 -4.46 14.21 15.29
C GLN A 114 -3.64 13.40 16.31
N LYS A 115 -3.11 12.24 15.94
CA LYS A 115 -2.19 11.45 16.79
C LYS A 115 -0.82 12.08 16.94
N ALA A 116 -0.38 12.88 15.97
CA ALA A 116 0.87 13.62 16.01
C ALA A 116 0.67 14.91 16.82
N LYS A 117 0.63 14.79 18.16
CA LYS A 117 0.42 15.92 19.09
C LYS A 117 1.51 16.98 18.96
N ASN A 118 1.15 18.26 19.20
CA ASN A 118 2.06 19.40 19.28
C ASN A 118 2.96 19.59 18.04
N LEU A 119 2.32 19.73 16.87
CA LEU A 119 3.03 20.00 15.64
C LEU A 119 3.57 21.44 15.62
N THR A 120 4.88 21.57 15.42
CA THR A 120 5.59 22.86 15.31
C THR A 120 6.14 23.05 13.90
N VAL A 121 6.51 24.29 13.57
CA VAL A 121 7.17 24.60 12.30
C VAL A 121 8.67 24.38 12.46
N PRO A 122 9.35 23.73 11.48
CA PRO A 122 10.80 23.56 11.54
C PRO A 122 11.55 24.90 11.44
N ASN A 123 12.83 24.86 11.80
CA ASN A 123 13.70 26.03 11.65
C ASN A 123 13.83 26.45 10.17
N PRO A 124 14.20 27.71 9.87
CA PRO A 124 14.27 28.24 8.49
C PRO A 124 15.21 27.45 7.57
N ALA A 125 16.30 26.88 8.09
CA ALA A 125 17.27 26.13 7.29
C ALA A 125 16.67 24.80 6.79
N VAL A 126 15.97 24.06 7.64
CA VAL A 126 15.27 22.81 7.28
C VAL A 126 14.12 23.11 6.32
N THR A 127 13.35 24.17 6.59
CA THR A 127 12.25 24.60 5.72
C THR A 127 12.76 24.97 4.32
N LYS A 128 13.88 25.68 4.21
CA LYS A 128 14.50 26.04 2.92
C LYS A 128 14.94 24.79 2.13
N SER A 129 15.56 23.81 2.81
CA SER A 129 15.97 22.55 2.17
C SER A 129 14.76 21.75 1.68
N PHE A 130 13.71 21.68 2.48
CA PHE A 130 12.44 21.03 2.13
C PHE A 130 11.78 21.67 0.90
N GLU A 131 11.67 23.00 0.88
CA GLU A 131 11.09 23.74 -0.24
C GLU A 131 11.88 23.54 -1.54
N ALA A 132 13.22 23.50 -1.45
CA ALA A 132 14.07 23.21 -2.61
C ALA A 132 13.80 21.81 -3.16
N LEU A 133 13.71 20.79 -2.31
CA LEU A 133 13.37 19.42 -2.70
C LEU A 133 11.96 19.34 -3.31
N ARG A 134 10.97 19.94 -2.67
CA ARG A 134 9.58 19.98 -3.14
C ARG A 134 9.48 20.52 -4.57
N LYS A 135 10.17 21.67 -4.84
CA LYS A 135 10.24 22.26 -6.19
C LYS A 135 10.93 21.34 -7.19
N ARG A 136 12.08 20.74 -6.82
CA ARG A 136 12.80 19.77 -7.69
C ARG A 136 11.94 18.56 -8.05
N MET A 137 11.11 18.09 -7.13
CA MET A 137 10.20 16.96 -7.35
C MET A 137 8.89 17.36 -8.05
N LYS A 138 8.68 18.65 -8.34
CA LYS A 138 7.48 19.20 -8.98
C LYS A 138 6.21 18.91 -8.18
N ILE A 139 6.28 18.98 -6.84
CA ILE A 139 5.13 18.82 -5.96
C ILE A 139 4.56 20.23 -5.71
N PRO A 140 3.30 20.50 -6.10
CA PRO A 140 2.75 21.86 -6.05
C PRO A 140 2.62 22.39 -4.64
N VAL A 141 2.13 21.56 -3.73
CA VAL A 141 1.89 21.94 -2.31
C VAL A 141 2.28 20.77 -1.41
N ALA A 142 3.08 21.03 -0.40
CA ALA A 142 3.30 20.13 0.72
C ALA A 142 3.75 20.93 1.93
N ASP A 143 3.40 20.48 3.14
CA ASP A 143 3.79 21.08 4.41
C ASP A 143 4.79 20.19 5.13
N LEU A 144 5.68 20.81 5.95
CA LEU A 144 6.58 20.09 6.83
C LEU A 144 6.29 20.51 8.28
N ARG A 145 6.06 19.53 9.14
CA ARG A 145 5.77 19.74 10.56
C ARG A 145 6.69 18.90 11.43
N LEU A 146 7.04 19.43 12.57
CA LEU A 146 7.81 18.72 13.59
C LEU A 146 6.89 18.27 14.71
N SER A 147 7.14 17.07 15.22
CA SER A 147 6.46 16.49 16.38
C SER A 147 7.47 16.28 17.51
N ARG A 148 7.07 16.56 18.75
CA ARG A 148 7.89 16.36 19.96
C ARG A 148 7.91 14.90 20.43
N ILE A 149 7.89 13.95 19.51
CA ILE A 149 7.98 12.53 19.82
C ILE A 149 9.46 12.18 19.98
N ASN A 150 9.82 11.55 21.12
CA ASN A 150 11.19 11.13 21.43
C ASN A 150 11.66 9.86 20.72
N ILE A 151 11.03 9.54 19.58
CA ILE A 151 11.39 8.40 18.72
C ILE A 151 11.71 8.97 17.34
N PRO A 152 12.82 8.57 16.69
CA PRO A 152 13.18 9.07 15.37
C PRO A 152 12.22 8.49 14.31
N ILE A 153 11.16 9.23 13.99
CA ILE A 153 10.17 8.85 12.99
C ILE A 153 9.95 9.97 11.97
N SER A 154 9.65 9.58 10.76
CA SER A 154 9.05 10.42 9.72
C SER A 154 7.93 9.69 9.03
N PHE A 155 6.95 10.42 8.54
CA PHE A 155 5.88 9.88 7.72
C PHE A 155 5.19 10.98 6.92
N ALA A 156 4.71 10.61 5.74
CA ALA A 156 3.91 11.47 4.88
C ALA A 156 2.42 11.18 5.05
N VAL A 157 1.61 12.24 5.06
CA VAL A 157 0.15 12.18 5.08
C VAL A 157 -0.38 12.88 3.85
N ASP A 158 -1.01 12.13 2.96
CA ASP A 158 -1.64 12.65 1.74
C ASP A 158 -3.08 13.08 2.08
N ALA A 159 -3.22 14.33 2.50
CA ALA A 159 -4.48 14.99 2.82
C ALA A 159 -4.80 16.07 1.76
N ALA A 160 -5.85 16.86 1.97
CA ALA A 160 -6.14 18.04 1.14
C ALA A 160 -4.92 18.99 1.04
N LYS A 161 -4.14 19.09 2.12
CA LYS A 161 -2.80 19.67 2.12
C LYS A 161 -1.82 18.56 2.55
N PRO A 162 -1.08 17.96 1.61
CA PRO A 162 -0.11 16.93 1.93
C PRO A 162 0.89 17.43 2.96
N THR A 163 1.15 16.63 3.98
CA THR A 163 1.99 17.04 5.12
C THR A 163 2.98 15.96 5.46
N ILE A 164 4.25 16.30 5.59
CA ILE A 164 5.28 15.44 6.17
C ILE A 164 5.41 15.80 7.65
N VAL A 165 5.38 14.79 8.50
CA VAL A 165 5.65 14.93 9.94
C VAL A 165 6.96 14.24 10.25
N MET A 166 7.87 14.96 10.90
CA MET A 166 9.16 14.45 11.37
C MET A 166 9.28 14.69 12.86
N SER A 167 9.95 13.81 13.59
CA SER A 167 10.22 14.04 15.00
C SER A 167 11.44 14.96 15.22
N GLU A 168 11.45 15.71 16.29
CA GLU A 168 12.62 16.51 16.68
C GLU A 168 13.85 15.62 16.94
N SER A 169 13.64 14.41 17.50
CA SER A 169 14.70 13.43 17.69
C SER A 169 15.34 12.94 16.38
N LEU A 170 14.57 12.95 15.27
CA LEU A 170 15.12 12.62 13.96
C LEU A 170 16.05 13.73 13.45
N LEU A 171 15.71 14.99 13.69
CA LEU A 171 16.55 16.14 13.29
C LEU A 171 17.88 16.15 14.05
N THR A 172 17.89 15.73 15.31
CA THR A 172 19.14 15.64 16.09
C THR A 172 20.00 14.44 15.74
N LEU A 173 19.38 13.34 15.28
CA LEU A 173 20.05 12.10 14.91
C LEU A 173 20.77 12.19 13.57
N LEU A 174 20.17 12.86 12.59
CA LEU A 174 20.60 12.85 11.20
C LEU A 174 21.48 14.05 10.83
N LYS A 175 22.51 13.81 10.03
CA LYS A 175 23.27 14.87 9.36
C LYS A 175 22.42 15.52 8.25
N LYS A 176 22.85 16.70 7.78
CA LYS A 176 22.12 17.48 6.78
C LYS A 176 21.79 16.67 5.51
N ASP A 177 22.74 15.93 4.97
CA ASP A 177 22.54 15.14 3.74
C ASP A 177 21.63 13.94 3.95
N GLU A 178 21.70 13.32 5.13
CA GLU A 178 20.84 12.23 5.55
C GLU A 178 19.40 12.72 5.73
N LEU A 179 19.22 13.87 6.37
CA LEU A 179 17.92 14.51 6.55
C LEU A 179 17.29 14.89 5.19
N GLU A 180 18.09 15.46 4.28
CA GLU A 180 17.66 15.77 2.92
C GLU A 180 17.18 14.52 2.18
N ALA A 181 17.89 13.41 2.30
CA ALA A 181 17.53 12.13 1.68
C ALA A 181 16.22 11.57 2.26
N VAL A 182 16.01 11.65 3.58
CA VAL A 182 14.76 11.25 4.23
C VAL A 182 13.59 12.15 3.83
N MET A 183 13.79 13.47 3.76
CA MET A 183 12.75 14.38 3.27
C MET A 183 12.36 14.08 1.82
N ALA A 184 13.33 13.76 0.97
CA ALA A 184 13.06 13.37 -0.42
C ALA A 184 12.29 12.06 -0.51
N HIS A 185 12.57 11.09 0.36
CA HIS A 185 11.83 9.83 0.46
C HIS A 185 10.36 10.07 0.86
N GLU A 186 10.11 10.88 1.88
CA GLU A 186 8.74 11.23 2.30
C GLU A 186 7.98 12.01 1.22
N LEU A 187 8.67 12.93 0.52
CA LEU A 187 8.08 13.63 -0.62
C LEU A 187 7.75 12.68 -1.78
N ALA A 188 8.51 11.60 -1.97
CA ALA A 188 8.18 10.59 -2.97
C ALA A 188 6.85 9.87 -2.67
N HIS A 189 6.55 9.60 -1.42
CA HIS A 189 5.25 9.05 -1.01
C HIS A 189 4.09 10.01 -1.33
N ILE A 190 4.27 11.31 -1.11
CA ILE A 190 3.26 12.33 -1.49
C ILE A 190 3.08 12.36 -3.01
N LYS A 191 4.19 12.42 -3.76
CA LYS A 191 4.15 12.45 -5.23
C LYS A 191 3.41 11.27 -5.84
N ASN A 192 3.54 10.10 -5.23
CA ASN A 192 2.96 8.85 -5.71
C ASN A 192 1.55 8.59 -5.14
N SER A 193 1.01 9.48 -4.29
CA SER A 193 -0.27 9.29 -3.57
C SER A 193 -0.35 7.99 -2.78
N ASP A 194 0.78 7.57 -2.18
CA ASP A 194 0.92 6.26 -1.52
C ASP A 194 0.00 6.10 -0.31
N THR A 195 -0.27 7.18 0.42
CA THR A 195 -1.13 7.14 1.62
C THR A 195 -2.57 6.75 1.26
N SER A 196 -3.10 7.29 0.17
CA SER A 196 -4.46 6.95 -0.31
C SER A 196 -4.57 5.49 -0.74
N LEU A 197 -3.55 5.00 -1.45
CA LEU A 197 -3.50 3.60 -1.88
C LEU A 197 -3.31 2.64 -0.71
N LYS A 198 -2.47 2.99 0.27
CA LYS A 198 -2.33 2.24 1.53
C LYS A 198 -3.67 2.11 2.26
N ALA A 199 -4.45 3.21 2.34
CA ALA A 199 -5.77 3.21 2.97
C ALA A 199 -6.74 2.26 2.24
N LEU A 200 -6.75 2.27 0.91
CA LEU A 200 -7.58 1.39 0.09
C LEU A 200 -7.24 -0.09 0.33
N VAL A 201 -5.96 -0.46 0.23
CA VAL A 201 -5.50 -1.84 0.46
C VAL A 201 -5.81 -2.31 1.88
N THR A 202 -5.68 -1.42 2.88
CA THR A 202 -6.03 -1.73 4.26
C THR A 202 -7.53 -1.94 4.44
N ALA A 203 -8.38 -1.15 3.77
CA ALA A 203 -9.82 -1.32 3.78
C ALA A 203 -10.25 -2.69 3.22
N TYR A 204 -9.70 -3.09 2.09
CA TYR A 204 -9.98 -4.40 1.50
C TYR A 204 -9.54 -5.55 2.41
N LYS A 205 -8.38 -5.44 3.03
CA LYS A 205 -7.93 -6.44 4.02
C LYS A 205 -8.86 -6.52 5.22
N THR A 206 -9.42 -5.38 5.66
CA THR A 206 -10.37 -5.34 6.78
C THR A 206 -11.71 -5.96 6.37
N ALA A 207 -12.14 -5.74 5.12
CA ALA A 207 -13.37 -6.34 4.59
C ALA A 207 -13.25 -7.85 4.35
N LEU A 208 -12.07 -8.33 3.93
CA LEU A 208 -11.79 -9.73 3.60
C LEU A 208 -10.60 -10.28 4.40
N PRO A 209 -10.71 -10.38 5.74
CA PRO A 209 -9.58 -10.75 6.61
C PRO A 209 -9.09 -12.19 6.43
N HIS A 210 -9.92 -13.06 5.87
CA HIS A 210 -9.62 -14.46 5.60
C HIS A 210 -8.94 -14.71 4.25
N ASP A 211 -8.89 -13.69 3.37
CA ASP A 211 -8.29 -13.85 2.06
C ASP A 211 -6.74 -13.82 2.13
N PRO A 212 -6.07 -14.95 1.82
CA PRO A 212 -4.62 -15.02 1.83
C PRO A 212 -3.98 -14.21 0.70
N ILE A 213 -4.67 -14.03 -0.44
CA ILE A 213 -4.16 -13.32 -1.61
C ILE A 213 -4.07 -11.84 -1.30
N ILE A 214 -5.10 -11.25 -0.69
CA ILE A 214 -5.09 -9.83 -0.28
C ILE A 214 -3.95 -9.55 0.70
N ARG A 215 -3.66 -10.46 1.63
CA ARG A 215 -2.54 -10.31 2.56
C ARG A 215 -1.19 -10.32 1.86
N LEU A 216 -1.00 -11.21 0.89
CA LEU A 216 0.22 -11.28 0.09
C LEU A 216 0.39 -10.04 -0.79
N VAL A 217 -0.69 -9.61 -1.45
CA VAL A 217 -0.72 -8.41 -2.30
C VAL A 217 -0.44 -7.15 -1.47
N GLU A 218 -1.06 -7.02 -0.29
CA GLU A 218 -0.79 -5.91 0.64
C GLU A 218 0.70 -5.83 0.99
N ALA A 219 1.28 -6.95 1.40
CA ALA A 219 2.70 -7.00 1.77
C ALA A 219 3.62 -6.67 0.58
N ALA A 220 3.33 -7.21 -0.60
CA ALA A 220 4.09 -6.93 -1.82
C ALA A 220 3.95 -5.46 -2.24
N PHE A 221 2.73 -4.91 -2.18
CA PHE A 221 2.43 -3.52 -2.51
C PHE A 221 3.22 -2.55 -1.63
N HIS A 222 3.20 -2.75 -0.31
CA HIS A 222 3.95 -1.88 0.59
C HIS A 222 5.46 -1.94 0.34
N ARG A 223 6.02 -3.15 0.14
CA ARG A 223 7.45 -3.30 -0.19
C ARG A 223 7.83 -2.57 -1.48
N GLU A 224 7.01 -2.70 -2.51
CA GLU A 224 7.25 -2.05 -3.79
C GLU A 224 7.25 -0.52 -3.67
N ARG A 225 6.35 0.03 -2.87
CA ARG A 225 6.24 1.49 -2.66
C ARG A 225 7.44 2.05 -1.89
N GLU A 226 7.93 1.34 -0.89
CA GLU A 226 9.16 1.75 -0.17
C GLU A 226 10.37 1.75 -1.11
N MET A 227 10.54 0.70 -1.94
CA MET A 227 11.63 0.61 -2.90
C MET A 227 11.54 1.71 -3.97
N ALA A 228 10.34 2.02 -4.46
CA ALA A 228 10.10 3.11 -5.42
C ALA A 228 10.37 4.50 -4.81
N ALA A 229 10.03 4.69 -3.53
CA ALA A 229 10.31 5.95 -2.83
C ALA A 229 11.82 6.14 -2.62
N ASP A 230 12.54 5.08 -2.24
CA ASP A 230 14.02 5.10 -2.14
C ASP A 230 14.67 5.48 -3.47
N GLU A 231 14.27 4.84 -4.57
CA GLU A 231 14.80 5.13 -5.90
C GLU A 231 14.49 6.57 -6.32
N THR A 232 13.28 7.06 -6.05
CA THR A 232 12.88 8.45 -6.36
C THR A 232 13.70 9.44 -5.55
N ALA A 233 13.91 9.19 -4.26
CA ALA A 233 14.74 10.01 -3.40
C ALA A 233 16.19 10.08 -3.92
N VAL A 234 16.77 8.94 -4.30
CA VAL A 234 18.11 8.88 -4.87
C VAL A 234 18.21 9.63 -6.21
N LYS A 235 17.24 9.50 -7.10
CA LYS A 235 17.20 10.24 -8.37
C LYS A 235 17.23 11.76 -8.18
N VAL A 236 16.58 12.24 -7.13
CA VAL A 236 16.49 13.68 -6.83
C VAL A 236 17.70 14.19 -6.07
N THR A 237 18.12 13.47 -5.03
CA THR A 237 19.22 13.92 -4.15
C THR A 237 20.60 13.59 -4.70
N ARG A 238 20.73 12.54 -5.49
CA ARG A 238 22.01 11.95 -5.92
C ARG A 238 22.87 11.46 -4.73
N LYS A 239 22.23 11.11 -3.60
CA LYS A 239 22.92 10.74 -2.36
C LYS A 239 22.43 9.38 -1.83
N PRO A 240 22.62 8.25 -2.55
CA PRO A 240 22.13 6.94 -2.14
C PRO A 240 22.70 6.49 -0.80
N LEU A 241 24.00 6.70 -0.56
CA LEU A 241 24.64 6.30 0.70
C LEU A 241 24.17 7.14 1.89
N SER A 242 23.78 8.41 1.70
CA SER A 242 23.19 9.22 2.77
C SER A 242 21.84 8.66 3.21
N LEU A 243 21.01 8.19 2.27
CA LEU A 243 19.75 7.54 2.61
C LEU A 243 20.00 6.19 3.33
N ALA A 244 20.95 5.39 2.85
CA ALA A 244 21.32 4.12 3.50
C ALA A 244 21.79 4.33 4.93
N THR A 245 22.67 5.32 5.16
CA THR A 245 23.18 5.67 6.51
C THR A 245 22.07 6.20 7.40
N ALA A 246 21.17 7.04 6.87
CA ALA A 246 20.01 7.52 7.62
C ALA A 246 19.13 6.36 8.08
N LEU A 247 18.78 5.42 7.20
CA LEU A 247 18.00 4.24 7.53
C LEU A 247 18.65 3.39 8.62
N LEU A 248 19.96 3.20 8.55
CA LEU A 248 20.70 2.45 9.56
C LEU A 248 20.65 3.13 10.93
N LYS A 249 20.95 4.43 11.00
CA LYS A 249 20.90 5.21 12.24
C LYS A 249 19.50 5.20 12.87
N ILE A 250 18.46 5.38 12.06
CA ILE A 250 17.08 5.35 12.54
C ILE A 250 16.77 3.95 13.09
N TYR A 251 17.20 2.88 12.40
CA TYR A 251 16.99 1.51 12.84
C TYR A 251 17.66 1.22 14.17
N GLU A 252 18.90 1.67 14.37
CA GLU A 252 19.66 1.48 15.61
C GLU A 252 19.06 2.27 16.77
N ALA A 253 18.60 3.49 16.52
CA ALA A 253 17.99 4.37 17.51
C ALA A 253 16.54 4.02 17.86
N PHE A 254 15.86 3.16 17.04
CA PHE A 254 14.45 2.87 17.22
C PHE A 254 14.22 1.84 18.34
N PRO A 255 13.45 2.19 19.40
CA PRO A 255 13.20 1.27 20.51
C PRO A 255 12.37 0.07 20.04
N ARG A 256 12.88 -1.15 20.24
CA ARG A 256 12.19 -2.40 19.83
C ARG A 256 10.78 -2.56 20.41
N ARG A 257 10.50 -1.97 21.58
CA ARG A 257 9.19 -1.98 22.24
C ARG A 257 8.16 -1.04 21.60
N SER A 258 8.60 -0.02 20.85
CA SER A 258 7.71 0.97 20.22
C SER A 258 7.21 0.55 18.84
N LEU A 259 7.63 -0.61 18.33
CA LEU A 259 7.23 -1.13 17.01
C LEU A 259 5.70 -1.34 16.86
N SER A 260 4.97 -1.58 17.96
CA SER A 260 3.53 -1.82 17.91
C SER A 260 2.69 -0.55 17.66
N SER A 261 3.14 0.61 18.16
CA SER A 261 2.35 1.86 18.11
C SER A 261 2.67 2.75 16.91
N TYR A 262 3.92 2.77 16.45
CA TYR A 262 4.40 3.66 15.38
C TYR A 262 5.03 2.92 14.19
N GLY A 263 5.25 1.61 14.28
CA GLY A 263 5.94 0.83 13.26
C GLY A 263 5.26 0.83 11.88
N THR A 264 3.95 1.03 11.82
CA THR A 264 3.21 1.14 10.56
C THR A 264 3.31 2.52 9.91
N LEU A 265 3.75 3.54 10.65
CA LEU A 265 3.89 4.92 10.20
C LEU A 265 5.37 5.29 9.97
N SER A 266 6.31 4.48 10.44
CA SER A 266 7.73 4.82 10.35
C SER A 266 8.36 4.34 9.05
N ILE A 267 9.39 5.04 8.60
CA ILE A 267 10.26 4.70 7.46
C ILE A 267 10.94 3.33 7.60
N LEU A 268 10.97 2.76 8.82
CA LEU A 268 11.74 1.58 9.19
C LEU A 268 10.94 0.32 9.00
N GLY A 269 10.29 -0.20 8.51
CA GLY A 269 9.72 -1.55 8.42
C GLY A 269 9.96 -2.54 9.55
N THR A 270 9.00 -3.41 9.73
CA THR A 270 9.08 -4.58 10.61
C THR A 270 9.81 -5.74 9.93
N ASN A 271 10.38 -6.65 10.71
CA ASN A 271 11.23 -7.79 10.30
C ASN A 271 10.74 -8.56 9.06
N GLY A 272 11.66 -8.81 8.13
CA GLY A 272 11.47 -9.32 6.78
C GLY A 272 11.03 -10.78 6.64
N THR A 273 9.83 -11.13 7.06
CA THR A 273 9.15 -12.34 6.58
C THR A 273 8.44 -12.07 5.25
N LEU A 274 8.13 -13.12 4.48
CA LEU A 274 7.37 -12.99 3.21
C LEU A 274 6.04 -12.22 3.38
N MET A 275 5.51 -12.21 4.60
CA MET A 275 4.28 -11.48 4.98
C MET A 275 4.55 -10.13 5.66
N SER A 276 5.81 -9.69 5.80
CA SER A 276 6.08 -8.36 6.33
C SER A 276 5.69 -7.29 5.32
N ARG A 277 4.98 -6.28 5.80
CA ARG A 277 4.48 -5.18 4.96
C ARG A 277 5.58 -4.30 4.38
N GLN A 278 6.77 -4.35 4.92
CA GLN A 278 7.88 -3.49 4.49
C GLN A 278 9.09 -4.33 4.12
N PRO A 279 9.91 -3.89 3.16
CA PRO A 279 11.17 -4.56 2.85
C PRO A 279 12.05 -4.54 4.08
N SER A 280 12.87 -5.57 4.26
CA SER A 280 13.85 -5.54 5.32
C SER A 280 14.81 -4.37 5.10
N ILE A 281 15.27 -3.76 6.19
CA ILE A 281 16.27 -2.68 6.10
C ILE A 281 17.50 -3.11 5.31
N ARG A 282 17.89 -4.38 5.45
CA ARG A 282 18.99 -4.98 4.70
C ARG A 282 18.73 -4.95 3.18
N GLN A 283 17.53 -5.28 2.74
CA GLN A 283 17.15 -5.20 1.30
C GLN A 283 17.20 -3.78 0.78
N ARG A 284 16.69 -2.80 1.54
CA ARG A 284 16.74 -1.38 1.17
C ARG A 284 18.17 -0.87 1.07
N ILE A 285 19.00 -1.16 2.08
CA ILE A 285 20.43 -0.77 2.08
C ILE A 285 21.15 -1.40 0.88
N SER A 286 20.97 -2.70 0.63
CA SER A 286 21.58 -3.37 -0.53
C SER A 286 21.21 -2.73 -1.87
N GLN A 287 19.94 -2.36 -2.04
CA GLN A 287 19.50 -1.63 -3.24
C GLN A 287 20.17 -0.25 -3.35
N LEU A 288 20.24 0.50 -2.25
CA LEU A 288 20.84 1.83 -2.23
C LEU A 288 22.34 1.77 -2.54
N VAL A 289 23.05 0.75 -2.06
CA VAL A 289 24.47 0.50 -2.43
C VAL A 289 24.60 0.20 -3.91
N MET A 290 23.78 -0.69 -4.48
CA MET A 290 23.78 -0.95 -5.92
C MET A 290 23.46 0.30 -6.75
N LEU A 291 22.60 1.19 -6.26
CA LEU A 291 22.32 2.47 -6.94
C LEU A 291 23.51 3.42 -6.85
N ALA A 292 24.30 3.38 -5.77
CA ALA A 292 25.55 4.16 -5.65
C ALA A 292 26.59 3.71 -6.68
N GLU A 293 26.78 2.39 -6.82
CA GLU A 293 27.71 1.81 -7.79
C GLU A 293 27.37 2.14 -9.25
N ARG A 294 26.08 2.30 -9.56
CA ARG A 294 25.63 2.69 -10.92
C ARG A 294 25.76 4.18 -11.23
N GLN A 295 26.02 5.02 -10.23
CA GLN A 295 26.20 6.46 -10.41
C GLN A 295 27.67 6.84 -10.61
N ILE A 296 28.58 5.89 -10.37
CA ILE A 296 30.02 5.98 -10.67
C ILE A 296 30.27 5.53 -12.10
#